data_86ea664fc1d8c9cca48a3a9b5198b980
#
_entry.id   86ea664fc1d8c9cca48a3a9b5198b980
#
_cell.length_a   1.000
_cell.length_b   1.000
_cell.length_c   1.000
_cell.angle_alpha   90.00
_cell.angle_beta   90.00
_cell.angle_gamma   90.00
#
_symmetry.space_group_name_H-M   'P 1'
#
loop_
_entity.id
_entity.type
_entity.pdbx_description
1 polymer ?
#
loop_
_entity_poly.entity_id
_entity_poly.type
_entity_poly.pdbx_seq_one_letter_code
_entity_poly.pdbx_strand_id
1 'polypeptide(L)'
;MDNDDIKSLRTRCGYIPSESIQTFEKNLMDGNNGGITLGKCIHFGIDLIVSGGLHSFFKILWNYALNHINIGSVRIFMYLKKRMSEIDELVKNYPDETLYNNIDFQHKIGEIILILHDAPKFPKLVWPKVGIETHDITWLQSIEKATDTEVINKVWKSEGDLMVLRIVGNQICKSLAEHSLERVLFWMKWLFEEELKVKKENSKGSLTTIDRGLGKNKADVSAYCIALFAEYYKELARKNQIRMHEEFQYIIDIFKSQDNRYTNTFKKNLLGLCARILCEVPRWKVPAANPLIKDPLVLSRTVAQMPKFFAEVLQYPAVSSTNLQKLLKNKGKIEKPKKKVSIE
;
A
#
# COMPACT_ATOMS: atom_id res chain seq x y z
N MET A 1 26.23 9.50 6.88
CA MET A 1 26.50 9.22 5.47
C MET A 1 26.36 10.53 4.74
N ASP A 2 27.45 11.03 4.19
CA ASP A 2 27.43 12.28 3.41
C ASP A 2 26.64 12.09 2.10
N ASN A 3 26.06 13.19 1.58
CA ASN A 3 25.26 13.14 0.35
C ASN A 3 26.04 12.60 -0.86
N ASP A 4 27.36 12.70 -0.85
CA ASP A 4 28.24 12.20 -1.91
C ASP A 4 28.45 10.68 -1.84
N ASP A 5 28.45 10.07 -0.65
CA ASP A 5 28.46 8.62 -0.48
C ASP A 5 27.21 7.94 -1.06
N ILE A 6 26.07 8.63 -0.97
CA ILE A 6 24.79 8.11 -1.51
C ILE A 6 24.78 8.13 -3.05
N LYS A 7 25.41 9.13 -3.66
CA LYS A 7 25.49 9.25 -5.14
C LYS A 7 26.43 8.21 -5.76
N SER A 8 27.36 7.67 -4.98
CA SER A 8 28.32 6.64 -5.44
C SER A 8 27.74 5.23 -5.45
N LEU A 9 26.63 4.98 -4.74
CA LEU A 9 26.04 3.65 -4.66
C LEU A 9 25.43 3.23 -6.01
N ARG A 10 25.76 1.99 -6.40
CA ARG A 10 25.24 1.37 -7.62
C ARG A 10 24.62 0.02 -7.29
N THR A 11 23.64 -0.38 -8.10
CA THR A 11 23.15 -1.76 -8.13
C THR A 11 24.20 -2.69 -8.70
N ARG A 12 23.96 -3.99 -8.66
CA ARG A 12 24.89 -5.00 -9.19
C ARG A 12 25.21 -4.78 -10.67
N CYS A 13 24.22 -4.35 -11.46
CA CYS A 13 24.42 -3.98 -12.88
C CYS A 13 24.97 -2.57 -13.10
N GLY A 14 25.34 -1.84 -12.04
CA GLY A 14 25.94 -0.51 -12.13
C GLY A 14 24.94 0.66 -12.22
N TYR A 15 23.65 0.43 -12.11
CA TYR A 15 22.65 1.50 -12.15
C TYR A 15 22.55 2.28 -10.84
N ILE A 16 22.07 3.51 -10.93
CA ILE A 16 21.66 4.27 -9.74
C ILE A 16 20.37 3.65 -9.18
N PRO A 17 20.32 3.26 -7.89
CA PRO A 17 19.17 2.55 -7.32
C PRO A 17 17.82 3.25 -7.53
N SER A 18 17.80 4.61 -7.51
CA SER A 18 16.57 5.38 -7.76
C SER A 18 16.10 5.29 -9.20
N GLU A 19 17.02 5.30 -10.15
CA GLU A 19 16.71 5.17 -11.58
C GLU A 19 16.26 3.76 -11.92
N SER A 20 16.90 2.75 -11.31
CA SER A 20 16.49 1.36 -11.42
C SER A 20 15.06 1.14 -10.96
N ILE A 21 14.69 1.70 -9.78
CA ILE A 21 13.32 1.65 -9.25
C ILE A 21 12.34 2.37 -10.18
N GLN A 22 12.65 3.59 -10.61
CA GLN A 22 11.79 4.36 -11.51
C GLN A 22 11.57 3.65 -12.84
N THR A 23 12.63 3.05 -13.40
CA THR A 23 12.56 2.28 -14.63
C THR A 23 11.72 1.03 -14.47
N PHE A 24 11.86 0.32 -13.34
CA PHE A 24 11.04 -0.83 -13.01
C PHE A 24 9.55 -0.46 -12.93
N GLU A 25 9.20 0.56 -12.13
CA GLU A 25 7.81 1.02 -11.97
C GLU A 25 7.21 1.53 -13.29
N LYS A 26 7.98 2.27 -14.09
CA LYS A 26 7.55 2.75 -15.41
C LYS A 26 7.20 1.59 -16.34
N ASN A 27 8.07 0.58 -16.44
CA ASN A 27 7.81 -0.56 -17.32
C ASN A 27 6.65 -1.45 -16.81
N LEU A 28 6.40 -1.52 -15.49
CA LEU A 28 5.18 -2.13 -14.94
C LEU A 28 3.91 -1.38 -15.39
N MET A 29 3.96 -0.05 -15.50
CA MET A 29 2.83 0.74 -16.00
C MET A 29 2.55 0.51 -17.48
N ASP A 30 3.58 0.31 -18.27
CA ASP A 30 3.49 0.14 -19.72
C ASP A 30 3.10 -1.30 -20.14
N GLY A 31 2.45 -2.06 -19.27
CA GLY A 31 2.12 -3.49 -19.44
C GLY A 31 1.39 -3.88 -20.73
N ASN A 32 0.81 -2.91 -21.44
CA ASN A 32 0.16 -3.16 -22.73
C ASN A 32 1.13 -3.17 -23.93
N ASN A 33 2.43 -2.82 -23.74
CA ASN A 33 3.42 -2.70 -24.79
C ASN A 33 4.24 -3.99 -25.04
N GLY A 34 3.77 -5.13 -24.53
CA GLY A 34 4.28 -6.44 -24.89
C GLY A 34 5.58 -6.87 -24.18
N GLY A 35 6.28 -7.83 -24.77
CA GLY A 35 7.39 -8.54 -24.13
C GLY A 35 8.63 -7.70 -23.81
N ILE A 36 8.85 -6.57 -24.48
CA ILE A 36 10.01 -5.70 -24.24
C ILE A 36 9.92 -5.05 -22.85
N THR A 37 8.74 -4.55 -22.47
CA THR A 37 8.53 -3.92 -21.16
C THR A 37 8.58 -4.94 -20.04
N LEU A 38 8.05 -6.15 -20.24
CA LEU A 38 8.15 -7.25 -19.29
C LEU A 38 9.61 -7.68 -19.07
N GLY A 39 10.40 -7.82 -20.15
CA GLY A 39 11.82 -8.14 -20.04
C GLY A 39 12.61 -7.10 -19.23
N LYS A 40 12.33 -5.80 -19.43
CA LYS A 40 12.91 -4.73 -18.63
C LYS A 40 12.46 -4.80 -17.16
N CYS A 41 11.18 -5.08 -16.87
CA CYS A 41 10.70 -5.28 -15.51
C CYS A 41 11.46 -6.42 -14.82
N ILE A 42 11.63 -7.55 -15.50
CA ILE A 42 12.34 -8.71 -14.97
C ILE A 42 13.79 -8.32 -14.68
N HIS A 43 14.50 -7.71 -15.63
CA HIS A 43 15.89 -7.31 -15.45
C HIS A 43 16.08 -6.36 -14.25
N PHE A 44 15.35 -5.24 -14.21
CA PHE A 44 15.49 -4.28 -13.12
C PHE A 44 14.97 -4.81 -11.77
N GLY A 45 13.94 -5.66 -11.78
CA GLY A 45 13.46 -6.33 -10.59
C GLY A 45 14.50 -7.27 -9.98
N ILE A 46 15.14 -8.10 -10.82
CA ILE A 46 16.23 -9.01 -10.40
C ILE A 46 17.42 -8.20 -9.90
N ASP A 47 17.86 -7.18 -10.64
CA ASP A 47 18.99 -6.33 -10.26
C ASP A 47 18.78 -5.70 -8.87
N LEU A 48 17.59 -5.18 -8.58
CA LEU A 48 17.25 -4.69 -7.24
C LEU A 48 17.33 -5.78 -6.17
N ILE A 49 16.82 -6.97 -6.45
CA ILE A 49 16.79 -8.09 -5.50
C ILE A 49 18.21 -8.57 -5.18
N VAL A 50 19.02 -8.88 -6.20
CA VAL A 50 20.40 -9.41 -6.01
C VAL A 50 21.38 -8.36 -5.51
N SER A 51 21.01 -7.08 -5.57
CA SER A 51 21.72 -5.99 -4.92
C SER A 51 21.39 -5.84 -3.44
N GLY A 52 20.68 -6.82 -2.84
CA GLY A 52 20.26 -6.81 -1.44
C GLY A 52 18.97 -6.03 -1.17
N GLY A 53 18.22 -5.67 -2.22
CA GLY A 53 17.01 -4.86 -2.15
C GLY A 53 15.70 -5.65 -2.07
N LEU A 54 15.69 -6.93 -1.74
CA LEU A 54 14.47 -7.77 -1.71
C LEU A 54 13.34 -7.16 -0.87
N HIS A 55 13.67 -6.65 0.32
CA HIS A 55 12.67 -5.98 1.18
C HIS A 55 12.08 -4.73 0.52
N SER A 56 12.91 -3.94 -0.16
CA SER A 56 12.48 -2.75 -0.90
C SER A 56 11.69 -3.10 -2.15
N PHE A 57 12.07 -4.18 -2.83
CA PHE A 57 11.31 -4.72 -3.95
C PHE A 57 9.86 -5.00 -3.55
N PHE A 58 9.62 -5.69 -2.43
CA PHE A 58 8.26 -5.90 -1.94
C PHE A 58 7.54 -4.60 -1.59
N LYS A 59 8.21 -3.62 -0.96
CA LYS A 59 7.59 -2.31 -0.72
C LYS A 59 7.15 -1.62 -2.01
N ILE A 60 7.96 -1.71 -3.05
CA ILE A 60 7.63 -1.15 -4.38
C ILE A 60 6.41 -1.87 -4.94
N LEU A 61 6.36 -3.20 -4.91
CA LEU A 61 5.24 -3.98 -5.42
C LEU A 61 3.94 -3.66 -4.68
N TRP A 62 3.97 -3.55 -3.35
CA TRP A 62 2.80 -3.18 -2.55
C TRP A 62 2.30 -1.78 -2.88
N ASN A 63 3.20 -0.79 -2.97
CA ASN A 63 2.85 0.57 -3.34
C ASN A 63 2.32 0.64 -4.77
N TYR A 64 2.92 -0.11 -5.67
CA TYR A 64 2.48 -0.20 -7.06
C TYR A 64 1.07 -0.80 -7.16
N ALA A 65 0.83 -1.93 -6.52
CA ALA A 65 -0.50 -2.56 -6.49
C ALA A 65 -1.57 -1.60 -5.95
N LEU A 66 -1.25 -0.88 -4.86
CA LEU A 66 -2.17 0.05 -4.22
C LEU A 66 -2.45 1.29 -5.07
N ASN A 67 -1.43 1.84 -5.74
CA ASN A 67 -1.56 3.08 -6.49
C ASN A 67 -2.09 2.89 -7.92
N HIS A 68 -1.79 1.76 -8.55
CA HIS A 68 -1.98 1.58 -9.99
C HIS A 68 -2.90 0.42 -10.37
N ILE A 69 -3.09 -0.58 -9.49
CA ILE A 69 -4.02 -1.68 -9.74
C ILE A 69 -5.30 -1.47 -8.94
N ASN A 70 -5.17 -1.23 -7.63
CA ASN A 70 -6.22 -0.97 -6.64
C ASN A 70 -7.49 -1.82 -6.86
N ILE A 71 -8.66 -1.22 -7.13
CA ILE A 71 -9.92 -1.97 -7.34
C ILE A 71 -9.98 -2.74 -8.66
N GLY A 72 -9.06 -2.51 -9.60
CA GLY A 72 -9.01 -3.25 -10.86
C GLY A 72 -8.73 -4.74 -10.67
N SER A 73 -8.05 -5.11 -9.57
CA SER A 73 -7.85 -6.49 -9.17
C SER A 73 -7.55 -6.57 -7.67
N VAL A 74 -8.58 -6.60 -6.84
CA VAL A 74 -8.42 -6.66 -5.36
C VAL A 74 -7.75 -7.95 -4.91
N ARG A 75 -7.88 -9.04 -5.67
CA ARG A 75 -7.19 -10.31 -5.40
C ARG A 75 -5.67 -10.20 -5.41
N ILE A 76 -5.10 -9.17 -6.03
CA ILE A 76 -3.66 -8.96 -6.06
C ILE A 76 -3.07 -8.85 -4.63
N PHE A 77 -3.82 -8.29 -3.68
CA PHE A 77 -3.37 -8.13 -2.30
C PHE A 77 -3.25 -9.48 -1.56
N MET A 78 -4.22 -10.39 -1.77
CA MET A 78 -4.14 -11.75 -1.26
C MET A 78 -2.96 -12.50 -1.87
N TYR A 79 -2.83 -12.42 -3.18
CA TYR A 79 -1.77 -13.05 -3.94
C TYR A 79 -0.39 -12.60 -3.47
N LEU A 80 -0.14 -11.28 -3.41
CA LEU A 80 1.14 -10.74 -2.95
C LEU A 80 1.47 -11.16 -1.52
N LYS A 81 0.47 -11.13 -0.61
CA LYS A 81 0.68 -11.58 0.77
C LYS A 81 1.11 -13.04 0.83
N LYS A 82 0.43 -13.92 0.09
CA LYS A 82 0.78 -15.34 0.02
C LYS A 82 2.18 -15.55 -0.54
N ARG A 83 2.49 -14.95 -1.70
CA ARG A 83 3.82 -15.10 -2.35
C ARG A 83 4.95 -14.54 -1.50
N MET A 84 4.71 -13.40 -0.83
CA MET A 84 5.67 -12.83 0.08
C MET A 84 5.98 -13.76 1.26
N SER A 85 4.96 -14.42 1.85
CA SER A 85 5.18 -15.39 2.93
C SER A 85 5.98 -16.60 2.45
N GLU A 86 5.68 -17.14 1.26
CA GLU A 86 6.42 -18.26 0.66
C GLU A 86 7.89 -17.88 0.39
N ILE A 87 8.15 -16.65 -0.08
CA ILE A 87 9.51 -16.16 -0.31
C ILE A 87 10.24 -15.92 1.02
N ASP A 88 9.56 -15.43 2.06
CA ASP A 88 10.15 -15.28 3.40
C ASP A 88 10.60 -16.62 3.98
N GLU A 89 9.91 -17.72 3.67
CA GLU A 89 10.33 -19.07 4.05
C GLU A 89 11.57 -19.52 3.27
N LEU A 90 11.61 -19.24 1.97
CA LEU A 90 12.81 -19.53 1.16
C LEU A 90 14.03 -18.73 1.67
N VAL A 91 13.86 -17.46 2.01
CA VAL A 91 14.92 -16.60 2.57
C VAL A 91 15.48 -17.17 3.89
N LYS A 92 14.64 -17.81 4.72
CA LYS A 92 15.10 -18.45 5.97
C LYS A 92 15.91 -19.72 5.71
N ASN A 93 15.57 -20.46 4.66
CA ASN A 93 16.16 -21.75 4.35
C ASN A 93 17.41 -21.64 3.47
N TYR A 94 17.53 -20.57 2.69
CA TYR A 94 18.64 -20.35 1.74
C TYR A 94 19.32 -19.00 2.06
N PRO A 95 20.47 -19.02 2.76
CA PRO A 95 21.17 -17.78 3.07
C PRO A 95 21.86 -17.19 1.84
N ASP A 96 21.93 -15.87 1.78
CA ASP A 96 22.72 -15.09 0.84
C ASP A 96 22.49 -15.43 -0.66
N GLU A 97 23.57 -15.59 -1.41
CA GLU A 97 23.54 -15.81 -2.86
C GLU A 97 22.97 -17.18 -3.28
N THR A 98 22.92 -18.16 -2.38
CA THR A 98 22.30 -19.47 -2.69
C THR A 98 20.81 -19.35 -2.96
N LEU A 99 20.15 -18.36 -2.35
CA LEU A 99 18.75 -18.04 -2.63
C LEU A 99 18.53 -17.68 -4.10
N TYR A 100 19.45 -16.91 -4.68
CA TYR A 100 19.32 -16.43 -6.06
C TYR A 100 19.48 -17.53 -7.11
N ASN A 101 20.08 -18.67 -6.74
CA ASN A 101 20.18 -19.87 -7.57
C ASN A 101 19.01 -20.84 -7.34
N ASN A 102 18.12 -20.58 -6.37
CA ASN A 102 16.97 -21.42 -6.11
C ASN A 102 15.89 -21.20 -7.19
N ILE A 103 15.56 -22.26 -7.91
CA ILE A 103 14.61 -22.22 -9.03
C ILE A 103 13.20 -21.80 -8.58
N ASP A 104 12.72 -22.28 -7.43
CA ASP A 104 11.41 -21.93 -6.91
C ASP A 104 11.33 -20.42 -6.57
N PHE A 105 12.38 -19.87 -5.97
CA PHE A 105 12.50 -18.43 -5.74
C PHE A 105 12.44 -17.64 -7.06
N GLN A 106 13.24 -18.01 -8.03
CA GLN A 106 13.29 -17.37 -9.34
C GLN A 106 11.93 -17.39 -10.02
N HIS A 107 11.26 -18.54 -10.03
CA HIS A 107 9.93 -18.72 -10.60
C HIS A 107 8.89 -17.83 -9.93
N LYS A 108 8.88 -17.76 -8.59
CA LYS A 108 7.95 -16.90 -7.84
C LYS A 108 8.18 -15.42 -8.15
N ILE A 109 9.42 -14.96 -8.27
CA ILE A 109 9.73 -13.58 -8.67
C ILE A 109 9.22 -13.28 -10.07
N GLY A 110 9.47 -14.16 -11.03
CA GLY A 110 8.97 -14.00 -12.41
C GLY A 110 7.45 -13.95 -12.49
N GLU A 111 6.77 -14.85 -11.78
CA GLU A 111 5.32 -14.87 -11.69
C GLU A 111 4.74 -13.58 -11.12
N ILE A 112 5.31 -13.08 -10.01
CA ILE A 112 4.87 -11.83 -9.37
C ILE A 112 5.01 -10.66 -10.34
N ILE A 113 6.15 -10.54 -11.01
CA ILE A 113 6.40 -9.43 -11.96
C ILE A 113 5.41 -9.51 -13.12
N LEU A 114 5.19 -10.68 -13.71
CA LEU A 114 4.25 -10.88 -14.81
C LEU A 114 2.82 -10.49 -14.41
N ILE A 115 2.35 -10.99 -13.27
CA ILE A 115 0.98 -10.71 -12.79
C ILE A 115 0.78 -9.21 -12.57
N LEU A 116 1.75 -8.52 -11.97
CA LEU A 116 1.65 -7.08 -11.76
C LEU A 116 1.75 -6.28 -13.07
N HIS A 117 2.58 -6.74 -13.99
CA HIS A 117 2.71 -6.16 -15.32
C HIS A 117 1.40 -6.26 -16.11
N ASP A 118 0.73 -7.41 -16.09
CA ASP A 118 -0.48 -7.68 -16.86
C ASP A 118 -1.78 -7.26 -16.16
N ALA A 119 -1.71 -6.91 -14.87
CA ALA A 119 -2.88 -6.49 -14.12
C ALA A 119 -3.51 -5.22 -14.73
N PRO A 120 -4.86 -5.11 -14.69
CA PRO A 120 -5.54 -3.89 -15.14
C PRO A 120 -5.10 -2.69 -14.32
N LYS A 121 -4.85 -1.55 -14.99
CA LYS A 121 -4.41 -0.31 -14.35
C LYS A 121 -5.60 0.58 -14.07
N PHE A 122 -5.63 1.14 -12.87
CA PHE A 122 -6.65 2.08 -12.42
C PHE A 122 -6.02 3.40 -11.96
N PRO A 123 -6.75 4.52 -12.08
CA PRO A 123 -6.26 5.80 -11.60
C PRO A 123 -5.89 5.76 -10.12
N LYS A 124 -4.77 6.38 -9.79
CA LYS A 124 -4.33 6.54 -8.40
C LYS A 124 -5.40 7.26 -7.58
N LEU A 125 -5.52 6.86 -6.32
CA LEU A 125 -6.35 7.55 -5.35
C LEU A 125 -5.81 8.95 -5.08
N VAL A 126 -6.67 9.95 -5.25
CA VAL A 126 -6.35 11.36 -4.98
C VAL A 126 -7.02 11.79 -3.68
N TRP A 127 -6.22 12.21 -2.70
CA TRP A 127 -6.74 12.74 -1.45
C TRP A 127 -7.14 14.20 -1.64
N PRO A 128 -8.36 14.61 -1.23
CA PRO A 128 -8.80 15.99 -1.35
C PRO A 128 -7.97 16.91 -0.46
N LYS A 129 -7.99 18.21 -0.75
CA LYS A 129 -7.43 19.22 0.15
C LYS A 129 -8.42 19.46 1.29
N VAL A 130 -7.89 19.63 2.51
CA VAL A 130 -8.66 20.05 3.69
C VAL A 130 -8.19 21.46 4.02
N GLY A 131 -9.12 22.39 4.12
CA GLY A 131 -8.81 23.80 4.47
C GLY A 131 -8.55 23.92 5.97
N ILE A 132 -7.65 24.84 6.35
CA ILE A 132 -7.30 25.05 7.75
C ILE A 132 -8.53 25.56 8.53
N GLU A 133 -9.38 26.34 7.89
CA GLU A 133 -10.63 26.85 8.42
C GLU A 133 -11.62 25.77 8.88
N THR A 134 -11.53 24.58 8.27
CA THR A 134 -12.43 23.46 8.62
C THR A 134 -12.07 22.82 9.96
N HIS A 135 -10.91 23.12 10.52
CA HIS A 135 -10.47 22.67 11.84
C HIS A 135 -10.92 23.60 12.98
N ASP A 136 -11.78 24.59 12.68
CA ASP A 136 -12.47 25.38 13.69
C ASP A 136 -13.67 24.59 14.23
N ILE A 137 -13.88 24.66 15.55
CA ILE A 137 -14.99 23.99 16.23
C ILE A 137 -16.34 24.55 15.77
N THR A 138 -16.40 25.85 15.45
CA THR A 138 -17.61 26.49 14.94
C THR A 138 -18.00 25.98 13.56
N TRP A 139 -17.01 25.71 12.70
CA TRP A 139 -17.25 25.10 11.40
C TRP A 139 -17.83 23.68 11.56
N LEU A 140 -17.23 22.84 12.43
CA LEU A 140 -17.75 21.49 12.69
C LEU A 140 -19.19 21.50 13.26
N GLN A 141 -19.52 22.50 14.07
CA GLN A 141 -20.88 22.69 14.60
C GLN A 141 -21.89 23.17 13.56
N SER A 142 -21.41 23.90 12.53
CA SER A 142 -22.25 24.41 11.43
C SER A 142 -22.66 23.36 10.40
N ILE A 143 -22.00 22.21 10.41
CA ILE A 143 -22.28 21.13 9.46
C ILE A 143 -23.59 20.45 9.83
N GLU A 144 -24.39 20.12 8.81
CA GLU A 144 -25.58 19.28 8.98
C GLU A 144 -25.18 17.96 9.66
N LYS A 145 -25.71 17.73 10.84
CA LYS A 145 -25.42 16.52 11.62
C LYS A 145 -25.99 15.29 10.92
N ALA A 146 -25.12 14.36 10.55
CA ALA A 146 -25.57 13.05 10.10
C ALA A 146 -26.20 12.29 11.27
N THR A 147 -27.26 11.56 11.01
CA THR A 147 -27.94 10.72 12.00
C THR A 147 -26.98 9.63 12.51
N ASP A 148 -27.03 9.35 13.81
CA ASP A 148 -26.28 8.24 14.37
C ASP A 148 -26.65 6.91 13.73
N THR A 149 -25.66 6.20 13.27
CA THR A 149 -25.80 4.89 12.64
C THR A 149 -25.52 3.78 13.63
N GLU A 150 -26.10 2.58 13.44
CA GLU A 150 -25.76 1.40 14.22
C GLU A 150 -24.27 1.08 14.18
N VAL A 151 -23.60 1.37 13.06
CA VAL A 151 -22.17 1.21 12.86
C VAL A 151 -21.40 2.04 13.88
N ILE A 152 -21.76 3.32 14.03
CA ILE A 152 -21.10 4.22 14.98
C ILE A 152 -21.32 3.78 16.42
N ASN A 153 -22.53 3.34 16.78
CA ASN A 153 -22.80 2.84 18.13
C ASN A 153 -21.95 1.63 18.53
N LYS A 154 -21.51 0.84 17.54
CA LYS A 154 -20.62 -0.31 17.78
C LYS A 154 -19.14 0.07 17.84
N VAL A 155 -18.72 1.08 17.08
CA VAL A 155 -17.30 1.44 16.90
C VAL A 155 -16.85 2.51 17.87
N TRP A 156 -17.65 3.57 18.06
CA TRP A 156 -17.34 4.65 18.99
C TRP A 156 -17.52 4.23 20.44
N LYS A 157 -16.58 4.61 21.32
CA LYS A 157 -16.57 4.26 22.74
C LYS A 157 -16.41 5.52 23.58
N SER A 158 -17.44 5.86 24.36
CA SER A 158 -17.46 7.07 25.18
C SER A 158 -16.35 7.18 26.22
N GLU A 159 -15.81 6.05 26.64
CA GLU A 159 -14.76 5.98 27.64
C GLU A 159 -13.35 6.36 27.15
N GLY A 160 -13.18 6.56 25.85
CA GLY A 160 -11.85 6.89 25.35
C GLY A 160 -11.81 7.50 23.96
N ASP A 161 -12.93 7.61 23.27
CA ASP A 161 -13.04 8.31 21.99
C ASP A 161 -13.61 9.72 22.19
N LEU A 162 -12.95 10.74 21.67
CA LEU A 162 -13.50 12.08 21.69
C LEU A 162 -14.78 12.16 20.85
N MET A 163 -15.69 13.07 21.22
CA MET A 163 -16.97 13.27 20.52
C MET A 163 -16.81 13.58 19.03
N VAL A 164 -15.71 14.21 18.65
CA VAL A 164 -15.39 14.48 17.23
C VAL A 164 -15.33 13.23 16.38
N LEU A 165 -14.86 12.10 16.93
CA LEU A 165 -14.85 10.83 16.21
C LEU A 165 -16.27 10.30 15.93
N ARG A 166 -17.21 10.51 16.87
CA ARG A 166 -18.63 10.16 16.63
C ARG A 166 -19.23 11.00 15.52
N ILE A 167 -19.03 12.33 15.57
CA ILE A 167 -19.57 13.26 14.58
C ILE A 167 -19.02 12.94 13.18
N VAL A 168 -17.70 12.88 13.06
CA VAL A 168 -17.04 12.63 11.75
C VAL A 168 -17.25 11.19 11.29
N GLY A 169 -17.31 10.23 12.19
CA GLY A 169 -17.65 8.84 11.85
C GLY A 169 -19.03 8.71 11.21
N ASN A 170 -20.04 9.45 11.72
CA ASN A 170 -21.36 9.50 11.09
C ASN A 170 -21.32 10.15 9.70
N GLN A 171 -20.53 11.22 9.52
CA GLN A 171 -20.32 11.83 8.20
C GLN A 171 -19.65 10.86 7.22
N ILE A 172 -18.70 10.06 7.68
CA ILE A 172 -18.10 8.99 6.86
C ILE A 172 -19.18 7.96 6.47
N CYS A 173 -19.99 7.49 7.42
CA CYS A 173 -21.07 6.53 7.13
C CYS A 173 -22.10 7.10 6.16
N LYS A 174 -22.52 8.37 6.32
CA LYS A 174 -23.41 9.07 5.39
C LYS A 174 -22.78 9.11 3.99
N SER A 175 -21.52 9.51 3.90
CA SER A 175 -20.80 9.61 2.63
C SER A 175 -20.62 8.24 1.95
N LEU A 176 -20.42 7.16 2.71
CA LEU A 176 -20.39 5.78 2.20
C LEU A 176 -21.75 5.37 1.64
N ALA A 177 -22.84 5.68 2.34
CA ALA A 177 -24.22 5.40 1.90
C ALA A 177 -24.58 6.17 0.63
N GLU A 178 -24.06 7.38 0.47
CA GLU A 178 -24.20 8.23 -0.73
C GLU A 178 -23.20 7.84 -1.85
N HIS A 179 -22.35 6.83 -1.64
CA HIS A 179 -21.30 6.42 -2.57
C HIS A 179 -20.33 7.56 -2.96
N SER A 180 -20.13 8.52 -2.08
CA SER A 180 -19.29 9.69 -2.31
C SER A 180 -17.87 9.46 -1.79
N LEU A 181 -17.02 8.84 -2.62
CA LEU A 181 -15.62 8.57 -2.26
C LEU A 181 -14.87 9.84 -1.86
N GLU A 182 -15.08 10.94 -2.58
CA GLU A 182 -14.42 12.21 -2.30
C GLU A 182 -14.71 12.71 -0.88
N ARG A 183 -15.99 12.66 -0.44
CA ARG A 183 -16.39 13.04 0.92
C ARG A 183 -15.84 12.10 1.97
N VAL A 184 -15.82 10.79 1.71
CA VAL A 184 -15.20 9.82 2.63
C VAL A 184 -13.73 10.14 2.83
N LEU A 185 -12.99 10.36 1.74
CA LEU A 185 -11.57 10.71 1.79
C LEU A 185 -11.32 12.06 2.47
N PHE A 186 -12.21 13.04 2.25
CA PHE A 186 -12.16 14.33 2.93
C PHE A 186 -12.24 14.16 4.45
N TRP A 187 -13.26 13.46 4.95
CA TRP A 187 -13.43 13.24 6.38
C TRP A 187 -12.30 12.43 7.02
N MET A 188 -11.83 11.41 6.33
CA MET A 188 -10.66 10.66 6.79
C MET A 188 -9.41 11.53 6.91
N LYS A 189 -9.14 12.33 5.87
CA LYS A 189 -7.98 13.22 5.86
C LYS A 189 -8.11 14.29 6.94
N TRP A 190 -9.31 14.85 7.12
CA TRP A 190 -9.61 15.78 8.20
C TRP A 190 -9.27 15.18 9.58
N LEU A 191 -9.70 13.94 9.84
CA LEU A 191 -9.36 13.23 11.08
C LEU A 191 -7.85 13.05 11.26
N PHE A 192 -7.13 12.71 10.20
CA PHE A 192 -5.67 12.55 10.27
C PHE A 192 -4.95 13.87 10.57
N GLU A 193 -5.43 14.98 10.02
CA GLU A 193 -4.87 16.30 10.26
C GLU A 193 -5.21 16.81 11.66
N GLU A 194 -6.45 16.59 12.14
CA GLU A 194 -6.86 16.93 13.50
C GLU A 194 -6.08 16.13 14.56
N GLU A 195 -5.88 14.83 14.35
CA GLU A 195 -5.02 14.01 15.20
C GLU A 195 -3.58 14.56 15.27
N LEU A 196 -3.04 15.04 14.15
CA LEU A 196 -1.72 15.68 14.12
C LEU A 196 -1.70 17.02 14.86
N LYS A 197 -2.78 17.79 14.80
CA LYS A 197 -2.94 19.06 15.52
C LYS A 197 -2.95 18.81 17.03
N VAL A 198 -3.80 17.90 17.49
CA VAL A 198 -3.89 17.53 18.90
C VAL A 198 -2.54 17.02 19.45
N LYS A 199 -1.81 16.22 18.68
CA LYS A 199 -0.47 15.74 19.06
C LYS A 199 0.60 16.84 19.07
N LYS A 200 0.45 17.89 18.29
CA LYS A 200 1.36 19.06 18.32
C LYS A 200 1.09 19.93 19.53
N GLU A 201 -0.16 20.14 19.90
CA GLU A 201 -0.58 20.91 21.06
C GLU A 201 -0.24 20.20 22.37
N ASN A 202 -0.43 18.88 22.38
CA ASN A 202 -0.09 18.03 23.51
C ASN A 202 0.52 16.71 22.99
N SER A 203 1.80 16.48 23.27
CA SER A 203 2.54 15.31 22.81
C SER A 203 1.92 13.97 23.23
N LYS A 204 1.11 13.95 24.29
CA LYS A 204 0.33 12.80 24.75
C LYS A 204 -1.14 12.85 24.30
N GLY A 205 -1.55 13.92 23.62
CA GLY A 205 -2.91 14.08 23.11
C GLY A 205 -3.21 13.13 21.96
N SER A 206 -4.44 12.63 21.92
CA SER A 206 -4.96 11.81 20.83
C SER A 206 -6.48 11.95 20.77
N LEU A 207 -7.07 11.76 19.59
CA LEU A 207 -8.52 11.72 19.42
C LEU A 207 -9.14 10.43 19.99
N THR A 208 -8.32 9.40 20.20
CA THR A 208 -8.75 8.13 20.79
C THR A 208 -7.67 7.57 21.71
N THR A 209 -8.09 6.98 22.83
CA THR A 209 -7.25 6.17 23.72
C THR A 209 -7.59 4.68 23.65
N ILE A 210 -8.60 4.32 22.85
CA ILE A 210 -9.11 2.95 22.74
C ILE A 210 -8.15 2.09 21.92
N ASP A 211 -7.67 1.01 22.53
CA ASP A 211 -6.94 -0.05 21.83
C ASP A 211 -7.94 -0.90 21.03
N ARG A 212 -7.84 -0.83 19.70
CA ARG A 212 -8.68 -1.62 18.80
C ARG A 212 -7.96 -2.88 18.28
N GLY A 213 -6.86 -3.27 18.92
CA GLY A 213 -6.10 -4.47 18.54
C GLY A 213 -5.47 -4.41 17.15
N LEU A 214 -5.25 -3.21 16.62
CA LEU A 214 -4.86 -2.99 15.24
C LEU A 214 -3.37 -2.60 15.10
N GLY A 215 -2.47 -3.46 15.63
CA GLY A 215 -1.03 -3.31 15.41
C GLY A 215 -0.30 -2.48 16.48
N LYS A 216 0.89 -1.96 16.15
CA LYS A 216 1.77 -1.25 17.10
C LYS A 216 1.17 0.04 17.67
N ASN A 217 0.40 0.75 16.86
CA ASN A 217 -0.29 1.97 17.26
C ASN A 217 -1.70 1.61 17.71
N LYS A 218 -1.81 1.14 18.93
CA LYS A 218 -3.05 0.61 19.49
C LYS A 218 -4.17 1.64 19.56
N ALA A 219 -3.85 2.88 19.91
CA ALA A 219 -4.77 4.01 19.93
C ALA A 219 -4.38 5.01 18.83
N ASP A 220 -5.02 4.95 17.67
CA ASP A 220 -4.77 5.78 16.51
C ASP A 220 -6.06 5.95 15.70
N VAL A 221 -6.25 7.13 15.14
CA VAL A 221 -7.38 7.44 14.26
C VAL A 221 -7.45 6.48 13.06
N SER A 222 -6.31 6.02 12.55
CA SER A 222 -6.31 5.00 11.49
C SER A 222 -6.93 3.68 11.95
N ALA A 223 -6.72 3.31 13.23
CA ALA A 223 -7.37 2.15 13.85
C ALA A 223 -8.89 2.35 14.01
N TYR A 224 -9.32 3.58 14.31
CA TYR A 224 -10.74 3.93 14.31
C TYR A 224 -11.35 3.78 12.91
N CYS A 225 -10.72 4.35 11.87
CA CYS A 225 -11.21 4.29 10.50
C CYS A 225 -11.34 2.84 9.99
N ILE A 226 -10.36 1.97 10.22
CA ILE A 226 -10.45 0.58 9.74
C ILE A 226 -11.51 -0.21 10.51
N ALA A 227 -11.70 0.06 11.82
CA ALA A 227 -12.78 -0.54 12.59
C ALA A 227 -14.16 -0.10 12.06
N LEU A 228 -14.30 1.18 11.71
CA LEU A 228 -15.51 1.74 11.09
C LEU A 228 -15.82 1.04 9.76
N PHE A 229 -14.83 0.91 8.87
CA PHE A 229 -15.01 0.25 7.59
C PHE A 229 -15.33 -1.24 7.74
N ALA A 230 -14.69 -1.93 8.67
CA ALA A 230 -14.95 -3.33 8.94
C ALA A 230 -16.39 -3.54 9.44
N GLU A 231 -16.88 -2.68 10.34
CA GLU A 231 -18.24 -2.80 10.85
C GLU A 231 -19.28 -2.36 9.81
N TYR A 232 -19.01 -1.31 9.02
CA TYR A 232 -19.87 -0.89 7.91
C TYR A 232 -20.01 -2.02 6.86
N TYR A 233 -18.92 -2.69 6.53
CA TYR A 233 -18.93 -3.84 5.63
C TYR A 233 -19.80 -5.00 6.15
N LYS A 234 -19.68 -5.32 7.46
CA LYS A 234 -20.53 -6.32 8.11
C LYS A 234 -22.01 -5.94 8.09
N GLU A 235 -22.30 -4.64 8.27
CA GLU A 235 -23.69 -4.15 8.21
C GLU A 235 -24.30 -4.32 6.83
N LEU A 236 -23.55 -3.99 5.76
CA LEU A 236 -23.98 -4.22 4.39
C LEU A 236 -24.21 -5.72 4.13
N ALA A 237 -23.34 -6.60 4.64
CA ALA A 237 -23.49 -8.04 4.50
C ALA A 237 -24.74 -8.58 5.23
N ARG A 238 -25.01 -8.07 6.46
CA ARG A 238 -26.24 -8.42 7.22
C ARG A 238 -27.52 -8.00 6.53
N LYS A 239 -27.50 -6.87 5.84
CA LYS A 239 -28.64 -6.38 5.03
C LYS A 239 -28.75 -7.10 3.66
N ASN A 240 -27.97 -8.13 3.42
CA ASN A 240 -27.89 -8.84 2.13
C ASN A 240 -27.58 -7.93 0.92
N GLN A 241 -26.97 -6.77 1.18
CA GLN A 241 -26.62 -5.81 0.13
C GLN A 241 -25.33 -6.20 -0.58
N ILE A 242 -24.47 -6.96 0.10
CA ILE A 242 -23.22 -7.51 -0.46
C ILE A 242 -22.94 -8.90 0.07
N ARG A 243 -22.13 -9.68 -0.65
CA ARG A 243 -21.48 -10.88 -0.10
C ARG A 243 -20.19 -10.48 0.59
N MET A 244 -19.89 -11.06 1.75
CA MET A 244 -18.57 -10.92 2.35
C MET A 244 -17.54 -11.58 1.44
N HIS A 245 -16.55 -10.79 1.01
CA HIS A 245 -15.46 -11.26 0.18
C HIS A 245 -14.20 -11.44 1.05
N GLU A 246 -13.53 -12.56 0.86
CA GLU A 246 -12.25 -12.82 1.55
C GLU A 246 -11.23 -11.70 1.28
N GLU A 247 -11.25 -11.13 0.09
CA GLU A 247 -10.35 -10.07 -0.34
C GLU A 247 -10.43 -8.85 0.59
N PHE A 248 -11.63 -8.43 1.00
CA PHE A 248 -11.76 -7.30 1.93
C PHE A 248 -11.21 -7.63 3.31
N GLN A 249 -11.44 -8.86 3.80
CA GLN A 249 -10.87 -9.32 5.06
C GLN A 249 -9.33 -9.35 5.00
N TYR A 250 -8.75 -9.82 3.88
CA TYR A 250 -7.30 -9.80 3.69
C TYR A 250 -6.72 -8.38 3.72
N ILE A 251 -7.41 -7.39 3.16
CA ILE A 251 -6.99 -5.98 3.24
C ILE A 251 -6.97 -5.49 4.71
N ILE A 252 -8.00 -5.84 5.49
CA ILE A 252 -8.04 -5.55 6.93
C ILE A 252 -6.86 -6.22 7.65
N ASP A 253 -6.57 -7.48 7.34
CA ASP A 253 -5.47 -8.22 7.96
C ASP A 253 -4.09 -7.66 7.59
N ILE A 254 -3.90 -7.17 6.36
CA ILE A 254 -2.70 -6.45 5.95
C ILE A 254 -2.57 -5.16 6.77
N PHE A 255 -3.66 -4.42 6.98
CA PHE A 255 -3.65 -3.21 7.81
C PHE A 255 -3.25 -3.52 9.27
N LYS A 256 -3.75 -4.60 9.82
CA LYS A 256 -3.43 -5.07 11.19
C LYS A 256 -2.01 -5.60 11.32
N SER A 257 -1.39 -6.01 10.23
CA SER A 257 -0.05 -6.60 10.24
C SER A 257 0.98 -5.66 10.85
N GLN A 258 1.89 -6.23 11.64
CA GLN A 258 3.05 -5.52 12.21
C GLN A 258 4.29 -5.58 11.31
N ASP A 259 4.16 -6.15 10.11
CA ASP A 259 5.24 -6.21 9.14
C ASP A 259 5.71 -4.79 8.78
N ASN A 260 7.00 -4.53 8.90
CA ASN A 260 7.61 -3.23 8.65
C ASN A 260 7.65 -2.86 7.15
N ARG A 261 7.32 -3.78 6.27
CA ARG A 261 7.11 -3.51 4.83
C ARG A 261 5.86 -2.67 4.60
N TYR A 262 4.89 -2.69 5.52
CA TYR A 262 3.68 -1.85 5.49
C TYR A 262 3.90 -0.55 6.27
N THR A 263 4.39 0.47 5.59
CA THR A 263 4.63 1.78 6.19
C THR A 263 3.33 2.48 6.61
N ASN A 264 3.41 3.50 7.47
CA ASN A 264 2.22 4.29 7.85
C ASN A 264 1.55 4.95 6.64
N THR A 265 2.34 5.44 5.67
CA THR A 265 1.81 5.99 4.42
C THR A 265 1.08 4.94 3.61
N PHE A 266 1.64 3.73 3.51
CA PHE A 266 0.98 2.60 2.87
C PHE A 266 -0.36 2.28 3.56
N LYS A 267 -0.37 2.17 4.88
CA LYS A 267 -1.59 1.89 5.66
C LYS A 267 -2.67 2.95 5.48
N LYS A 268 -2.30 4.24 5.43
CA LYS A 268 -3.25 5.33 5.12
C LYS A 268 -3.85 5.17 3.72
N ASN A 269 -3.02 4.88 2.72
CA ASN A 269 -3.50 4.65 1.36
C ASN A 269 -4.37 3.38 1.27
N LEU A 270 -4.06 2.36 2.06
CA LEU A 270 -4.88 1.14 2.17
C LEU A 270 -6.28 1.44 2.74
N LEU A 271 -6.39 2.35 3.71
CA LEU A 271 -7.68 2.85 4.18
C LEU A 271 -8.46 3.56 3.06
N GLY A 272 -7.77 4.36 2.23
CA GLY A 272 -8.37 4.96 1.05
C GLY A 272 -8.90 3.93 0.05
N LEU A 273 -8.19 2.81 -0.12
CA LEU A 273 -8.67 1.68 -0.92
C LEU A 273 -9.92 1.04 -0.29
N CYS A 274 -9.95 0.84 1.03
CA CYS A 274 -11.15 0.34 1.73
C CYS A 274 -12.36 1.26 1.48
N ALA A 275 -12.18 2.57 1.60
CA ALA A 275 -13.22 3.55 1.32
C ALA A 275 -13.73 3.42 -0.14
N ARG A 276 -12.80 3.29 -1.09
CA ARG A 276 -13.14 3.13 -2.51
C ARG A 276 -13.93 1.86 -2.78
N ILE A 277 -13.51 0.74 -2.19
CA ILE A 277 -14.23 -0.53 -2.29
C ILE A 277 -15.66 -0.36 -1.76
N LEU A 278 -15.84 0.22 -0.58
CA LEU A 278 -17.14 0.40 0.04
C LEU A 278 -18.05 1.35 -0.74
N CYS A 279 -17.52 2.39 -1.37
CA CYS A 279 -18.28 3.29 -2.24
C CYS A 279 -18.71 2.64 -3.57
N GLU A 280 -17.96 1.66 -4.08
CA GLU A 280 -18.20 1.04 -5.38
C GLU A 280 -18.89 -0.33 -5.29
N VAL A 281 -19.09 -0.87 -4.08
CA VAL A 281 -19.72 -2.18 -3.83
C VAL A 281 -21.00 -2.42 -4.63
N PRO A 282 -21.96 -1.46 -4.76
CA PRO A 282 -23.18 -1.69 -5.55
C PRO A 282 -22.89 -1.91 -7.04
N ARG A 283 -21.76 -1.42 -7.53
CA ARG A 283 -21.30 -1.59 -8.92
C ARG A 283 -20.41 -2.81 -9.08
N TRP A 284 -19.94 -3.33 -7.97
CA TRP A 284 -19.12 -4.52 -7.93
C TRP A 284 -20.00 -5.75 -8.14
N LYS A 285 -20.46 -5.95 -9.35
CA LYS A 285 -20.80 -7.27 -9.79
C LYS A 285 -19.48 -8.05 -9.72
N VAL A 286 -19.31 -8.83 -8.65
CA VAL A 286 -18.22 -9.80 -8.60
C VAL A 286 -18.56 -10.85 -9.66
N PRO A 287 -18.08 -10.66 -10.88
CA PRO A 287 -17.98 -11.77 -11.79
C PRO A 287 -17.03 -12.75 -11.12
N ALA A 288 -17.08 -13.99 -11.48
CA ALA A 288 -15.96 -14.89 -11.23
C ALA A 288 -14.70 -14.09 -11.52
N ALA A 289 -13.96 -13.76 -10.47
CA ALA A 289 -12.91 -12.73 -10.58
C ALA A 289 -11.97 -13.17 -11.69
N ASN A 290 -11.65 -12.25 -12.57
CA ASN A 290 -10.74 -12.52 -13.68
C ASN A 290 -9.49 -13.22 -13.14
N PRO A 291 -9.04 -14.31 -13.77
CA PRO A 291 -7.84 -14.98 -13.34
C PRO A 291 -6.70 -13.97 -13.31
N LEU A 292 -5.89 -14.00 -12.25
CA LEU A 292 -4.69 -13.13 -12.15
C LEU A 292 -3.72 -13.40 -13.31
N ILE A 293 -3.67 -14.65 -13.75
CA ILE A 293 -2.88 -15.10 -14.91
C ILE A 293 -3.82 -15.13 -16.11
N LYS A 294 -3.61 -14.20 -17.04
CA LYS A 294 -4.42 -14.09 -18.26
C LYS A 294 -4.07 -15.17 -19.28
N ASP A 295 -2.79 -15.47 -19.42
CA ASP A 295 -2.27 -16.44 -20.37
C ASP A 295 -1.26 -17.39 -19.69
N PRO A 296 -1.67 -18.66 -19.44
CA PRO A 296 -0.79 -19.66 -18.85
C PRO A 296 0.47 -19.97 -19.68
N LEU A 297 0.42 -19.81 -21.03
CA LEU A 297 1.58 -20.04 -21.89
C LEU A 297 2.61 -18.94 -21.71
N VAL A 298 2.18 -17.68 -21.60
CA VAL A 298 3.07 -16.56 -21.30
C VAL A 298 3.70 -16.75 -19.93
N LEU A 299 2.95 -17.17 -18.92
CA LEU A 299 3.50 -17.50 -17.60
C LEU A 299 4.56 -18.59 -17.70
N SER A 300 4.26 -19.72 -18.34
CA SER A 300 5.19 -20.83 -18.48
C SER A 300 6.50 -20.41 -19.16
N ARG A 301 6.41 -19.64 -20.24
CA ARG A 301 7.58 -19.11 -20.95
C ARG A 301 8.38 -18.14 -20.09
N THR A 302 7.72 -17.21 -19.39
CA THR A 302 8.37 -16.25 -18.50
C THR A 302 9.13 -16.96 -17.40
N VAL A 303 8.48 -17.88 -16.70
CA VAL A 303 9.07 -18.66 -15.61
C VAL A 303 10.25 -19.50 -16.10
N ALA A 304 10.16 -20.15 -17.26
CA ALA A 304 11.23 -20.95 -17.83
C ALA A 304 12.49 -20.09 -18.19
N GLN A 305 12.32 -18.79 -18.46
CA GLN A 305 13.44 -17.88 -18.75
C GLN A 305 14.09 -17.28 -17.51
N MET A 306 13.45 -17.37 -16.33
CA MET A 306 13.96 -16.74 -15.12
C MET A 306 15.37 -17.17 -14.73
N PRO A 307 15.78 -18.48 -14.80
CA PRO A 307 17.15 -18.86 -14.52
C PRO A 307 18.18 -18.14 -15.38
N LYS A 308 17.87 -17.91 -16.66
CA LYS A 308 18.73 -17.16 -17.57
C LYS A 308 18.87 -15.70 -17.18
N PHE A 309 17.77 -15.02 -16.86
CA PHE A 309 17.79 -13.63 -16.39
C PHE A 309 18.60 -13.48 -15.08
N PHE A 310 18.41 -14.40 -14.14
CA PHE A 310 19.21 -14.38 -12.91
C PHE A 310 20.70 -14.61 -13.20
N ALA A 311 21.05 -15.58 -14.04
CA ALA A 311 22.42 -15.84 -14.42
C ALA A 311 23.09 -14.64 -15.11
N GLU A 312 22.39 -13.92 -15.99
CA GLU A 312 22.88 -12.71 -16.65
C GLU A 312 23.19 -11.59 -15.63
N VAL A 313 22.34 -11.37 -14.63
CA VAL A 313 22.59 -10.34 -13.61
C VAL A 313 23.64 -10.79 -12.59
N LEU A 314 23.72 -12.06 -12.27
CA LEU A 314 24.70 -12.61 -11.34
C LEU A 314 26.15 -12.62 -11.89
N GLN A 315 26.38 -12.44 -13.19
CA GLN A 315 27.70 -12.26 -13.79
C GLN A 315 28.43 -11.01 -13.28
N TYR A 316 27.67 -9.97 -12.88
CA TYR A 316 28.25 -8.76 -12.34
C TYR A 316 28.73 -8.97 -10.90
N PRO A 317 29.80 -8.29 -10.47
CA PRO A 317 30.34 -8.48 -9.12
C PRO A 317 29.31 -8.11 -8.03
N ALA A 318 29.31 -8.87 -6.96
CA ALA A 318 28.45 -8.60 -5.81
C ALA A 318 28.74 -7.22 -5.21
N VAL A 319 27.70 -6.45 -4.95
CA VAL A 319 27.81 -5.14 -4.31
C VAL A 319 27.81 -5.32 -2.80
N SER A 320 28.64 -4.54 -2.07
CA SER A 320 28.59 -4.50 -0.61
C SER A 320 27.18 -4.14 -0.15
N SER A 321 26.40 -5.14 0.24
CA SER A 321 24.95 -5.06 0.48
C SER A 321 24.55 -4.10 1.60
N THR A 322 25.45 -3.84 2.55
CA THR A 322 25.15 -3.09 3.78
C THR A 322 24.77 -1.62 3.49
N ASN A 323 25.45 -0.99 2.53
CA ASN A 323 25.21 0.42 2.20
C ASN A 323 23.95 0.57 1.33
N LEU A 324 23.73 -0.32 0.38
CA LEU A 324 22.54 -0.31 -0.46
C LEU A 324 21.27 -0.63 0.33
N GLN A 325 21.33 -1.60 1.24
CA GLN A 325 20.22 -1.91 2.16
C GLN A 325 19.87 -0.72 3.06
N LYS A 326 20.88 0.01 3.57
CA LYS A 326 20.65 1.25 4.35
C LYS A 326 19.97 2.31 3.50
N LEU A 327 20.38 2.49 2.25
CA LEU A 327 19.78 3.46 1.32
C LEU A 327 18.35 3.10 0.97
N LEU A 328 18.07 1.85 0.67
CA LEU A 328 16.74 1.36 0.35
C LEU A 328 15.80 1.37 1.57
N LYS A 329 16.31 1.15 2.79
CA LYS A 329 15.55 1.31 4.04
C LYS A 329 15.20 2.77 4.34
N ASN A 330 16.05 3.74 3.93
CA ASN A 330 15.90 5.16 4.27
C ASN A 330 15.08 5.96 3.24
N LYS A 331 14.71 5.43 2.08
CA LYS A 331 13.93 6.14 1.05
C LYS A 331 12.53 6.62 1.49
N GLY A 332 12.06 6.29 2.69
CA GLY A 332 10.89 6.93 3.31
C GLY A 332 11.14 8.36 3.81
N LYS A 333 12.40 8.86 3.79
CA LYS A 333 12.80 10.16 4.36
C LYS A 333 13.63 11.05 3.42
N ILE A 334 13.59 10.87 2.12
CA ILE A 334 14.25 11.82 1.22
C ILE A 334 13.40 13.07 1.18
N GLU A 335 13.78 14.06 1.99
CA GLU A 335 13.31 15.43 1.89
C GLU A 335 13.59 15.95 0.47
N LYS A 336 12.56 16.54 -0.13
CA LYS A 336 12.74 17.27 -1.39
C LYS A 336 13.83 18.33 -1.16
N PRO A 337 14.77 18.53 -2.10
CA PRO A 337 15.76 19.57 -1.96
C PRO A 337 15.03 20.91 -1.79
N LYS A 338 15.34 21.63 -0.70
CA LYS A 338 14.85 22.97 -0.46
C LYS A 338 15.27 23.82 -1.67
N LYS A 339 14.30 24.32 -2.43
CA LYS A 339 14.57 25.36 -3.44
C LYS A 339 15.30 26.50 -2.73
N LYS A 340 16.55 26.76 -3.12
CA LYS A 340 17.22 28.00 -2.74
C LYS A 340 16.38 29.15 -3.27
N VAL A 341 15.76 29.89 -2.38
CA VAL A 341 15.20 31.20 -2.70
C VAL A 341 16.42 32.10 -2.93
N SER A 342 16.69 32.44 -4.18
CA SER A 342 17.59 33.56 -4.51
C SER A 342 16.87 34.82 -4.07
N ILE A 343 17.37 35.45 -3.05
CA ILE A 343 17.04 36.83 -2.70
C ILE A 343 17.91 37.70 -3.63
N GLU A 344 17.27 38.35 -4.60
CA GLU A 344 17.73 39.61 -5.18
C GLU A 344 16.94 40.73 -4.57
#